data_2a94cde7a3762570a6eaecba43a928b5
#
_entry.id   2a94cde7a3762570a6eaecba43a928b5
#
_cell.length_a   1.000
_cell.length_b   1.000
_cell.length_c   1.000
_cell.angle_alpha   90.00
_cell.angle_beta   90.00
_cell.angle_gamma   90.00
#
_symmetry.space_group_name_H-M   'P 1'
#
loop_
_entity.id
_entity.type
_entity.pdbx_description
1 polymer ?
#
loop_
_entity_poly.entity_id
_entity_poly.type
_entity_poly.pdbx_seq_one_letter_code
_entity_poly.pdbx_strand_id
1 'polypeptide(L)'
;MSDLESLLKKSIPELSKLFLGRRRPVPKGLLEALELDSRQGAQQLAKRIRERYRSNRSEGQRLHTILRFELELWSEGFNMVAGVDEAGMAPLAGPVVAGAVILPKNYKLRGLNDSKKILDPERRDELAIQIKQDAVCWSVGFAEVEEIDKINIYHAGLLAMQRAVE
;
A
#
# COMPACT_ATOMS: atom_id res chain seq x y z
N MET A 1 11.43 8.46 38.67
CA MET A 1 11.75 7.23 37.90
C MET A 1 11.47 7.54 36.45
N SER A 2 12.45 7.34 35.57
CA SER A 2 12.27 7.61 34.14
C SER A 2 11.22 6.65 33.56
N ASP A 3 10.50 7.09 32.55
CA ASP A 3 9.47 6.26 31.84
C ASP A 3 10.10 4.94 31.32
N LEU A 4 11.38 4.98 30.99
CA LEU A 4 12.19 3.84 30.57
C LEU A 4 12.37 2.80 31.67
N GLU A 5 12.71 3.20 32.91
CA GLU A 5 12.88 2.28 34.04
C GLU A 5 11.59 1.56 34.39
N SER A 6 10.46 2.26 34.29
CA SER A 6 9.15 1.66 34.53
C SER A 6 8.78 0.62 33.47
N LEU A 7 9.19 0.84 32.23
CA LEU A 7 8.99 -0.11 31.12
C LEU A 7 9.86 -1.36 31.29
N LEU A 8 11.12 -1.22 31.65
CA LEU A 8 12.04 -2.35 31.83
C LEU A 8 11.63 -3.31 32.96
N LYS A 9 10.85 -2.85 33.93
CA LYS A 9 10.24 -3.68 34.98
C LYS A 9 9.04 -4.51 34.53
N LYS A 10 8.48 -4.21 33.36
CA LYS A 10 7.32 -4.93 32.82
C LYS A 10 7.71 -6.32 32.32
N SER A 11 6.72 -7.21 32.29
CA SER A 11 6.87 -8.53 31.69
C SER A 11 7.01 -8.44 30.15
N ILE A 12 7.68 -9.41 29.55
CA ILE A 12 7.87 -9.45 28.08
C ILE A 12 6.53 -9.49 27.33
N PRO A 13 5.51 -10.24 27.76
CA PRO A 13 4.19 -10.20 27.15
C PRO A 13 3.54 -8.81 27.15
N GLU A 14 3.67 -8.06 28.26
CA GLU A 14 3.13 -6.70 28.35
C GLU A 14 3.84 -5.75 27.40
N LEU A 15 5.17 -5.81 27.33
CA LEU A 15 5.97 -5.02 26.39
C LEU A 15 5.64 -5.38 24.94
N SER A 16 5.49 -6.66 24.65
CA SER A 16 5.07 -7.12 23.31
C SER A 16 3.69 -6.58 22.93
N LYS A 17 2.71 -6.62 23.85
CA LYS A 17 1.37 -6.07 23.63
C LYS A 17 1.42 -4.55 23.38
N LEU A 18 2.29 -3.82 24.08
CA LEU A 18 2.43 -2.38 23.92
C LEU A 18 3.07 -2.03 22.57
N PHE A 19 4.19 -2.64 22.24
CA PHE A 19 5.04 -2.22 21.12
C PHE A 19 4.80 -2.99 19.83
N LEU A 20 4.35 -4.22 19.86
CA LEU A 20 3.99 -4.99 18.68
C LEU A 20 2.46 -4.99 18.44
N GLY A 21 1.64 -5.18 19.48
CA GLY A 21 0.19 -5.20 19.38
C GLY A 21 -0.41 -3.81 19.19
N ARG A 22 -0.29 -2.94 20.21
CA ARG A 22 -0.85 -1.57 20.20
C ARG A 22 -0.03 -0.58 19.37
N ARG A 23 1.11 -0.98 18.84
CA ARG A 23 2.01 -0.18 18.00
C ARG A 23 2.42 1.17 18.61
N ARG A 24 2.55 1.25 19.95
CA ARG A 24 3.04 2.47 20.61
C ARG A 24 4.42 2.85 20.08
N PRO A 25 4.74 4.15 19.99
CA PRO A 25 6.10 4.61 19.73
C PRO A 25 7.06 4.02 20.75
N VAL A 26 8.20 3.53 20.28
CA VAL A 26 9.23 2.97 21.17
C VAL A 26 10.08 4.11 21.73
N PRO A 27 10.16 4.28 23.05
CA PRO A 27 10.99 5.32 23.65
C PRO A 27 12.46 5.16 23.27
N LYS A 28 13.16 6.30 23.19
CA LYS A 28 14.61 6.32 22.94
C LYS A 28 15.34 5.54 24.04
N GLY A 29 16.26 4.68 23.66
CA GLY A 29 17.04 3.86 24.58
C GLY A 29 16.39 2.54 24.99
N LEU A 30 15.08 2.32 24.71
CA LEU A 30 14.42 1.07 25.11
C LEU A 30 14.93 -0.13 24.34
N LEU A 31 15.19 -0.01 23.03
CA LEU A 31 15.67 -1.12 22.23
C LEU A 31 17.06 -1.58 22.68
N GLU A 32 17.94 -0.61 22.92
CA GLU A 32 19.29 -0.84 23.41
C GLU A 32 19.25 -1.52 24.79
N ALA A 33 18.38 -1.06 25.68
CA ALA A 33 18.21 -1.64 27.00
C ALA A 33 17.65 -3.07 26.95
N LEU A 34 16.70 -3.36 26.03
CA LEU A 34 16.16 -4.71 25.83
C LEU A 34 17.20 -5.67 25.19
N GLU A 35 18.11 -5.18 24.36
CA GLU A 35 19.19 -5.97 23.77
C GLU A 35 20.24 -6.37 24.80
N LEU A 36 20.48 -5.50 25.80
CA LEU A 36 21.39 -5.75 26.90
C LEU A 36 20.74 -6.50 28.10
N ASP A 37 19.43 -6.70 28.05
CA ASP A 37 18.70 -7.40 29.12
C ASP A 37 19.08 -8.88 29.15
N SER A 38 19.28 -9.41 30.37
CA SER A 38 19.62 -10.84 30.58
C SER A 38 18.52 -11.79 30.16
N ARG A 39 17.29 -11.31 30.07
CA ARG A 39 16.13 -12.12 29.66
C ARG A 39 16.15 -12.33 28.15
N GLN A 40 16.30 -13.59 27.71
CA GLN A 40 16.30 -13.94 26.28
C GLN A 40 15.05 -13.43 25.54
N GLY A 41 13.88 -13.43 26.19
CA GLY A 41 12.65 -12.89 25.62
C GLY A 41 12.71 -11.38 25.36
N ALA A 42 13.49 -10.61 26.13
CA ALA A 42 13.68 -9.18 25.92
C ALA A 42 14.49 -8.93 24.64
N GLN A 43 15.58 -9.66 24.46
CA GLN A 43 16.42 -9.60 23.27
C GLN A 43 15.64 -9.98 22.00
N GLN A 44 14.83 -11.06 22.07
CA GLN A 44 13.96 -11.45 20.96
C GLN A 44 12.90 -10.39 20.65
N LEU A 45 12.33 -9.74 21.67
CA LEU A 45 11.38 -8.65 21.48
C LEU A 45 12.03 -7.45 20.78
N ALA A 46 13.23 -7.06 21.20
CA ALA A 46 14.00 -5.99 20.57
C ALA A 46 14.26 -6.30 19.08
N LYS A 47 14.70 -7.51 18.75
CA LYS A 47 14.91 -7.98 17.38
C LYS A 47 13.63 -7.85 16.54
N ARG A 48 12.49 -8.34 17.03
CA ARG A 48 11.18 -8.26 16.34
C ARG A 48 10.75 -6.81 16.12
N ILE A 49 10.98 -5.92 17.08
CA ILE A 49 10.67 -4.50 16.93
C ILE A 49 11.58 -3.87 15.86
N ARG A 50 12.88 -4.15 15.85
CA ARG A 50 13.81 -3.65 14.80
C ARG A 50 13.44 -4.17 13.41
N GLU A 51 13.09 -5.44 13.29
CA GLU A 51 12.63 -6.03 12.02
C GLU A 51 11.37 -5.32 11.52
N ARG A 52 10.41 -5.02 12.40
CA ARG A 52 9.23 -4.25 12.04
C ARG A 52 9.58 -2.84 11.55
N TYR A 53 10.50 -2.14 12.21
CA TYR A 53 10.94 -0.82 11.76
C TYR A 53 11.63 -0.87 10.40
N ARG A 54 12.49 -1.87 10.16
CA ARG A 54 13.13 -2.08 8.86
C ARG A 54 12.07 -2.34 7.76
N SER A 55 11.13 -3.25 8.03
CA SER A 55 10.03 -3.55 7.11
C SER A 55 9.17 -2.32 6.81
N ASN A 56 8.80 -1.54 7.82
CA ASN A 56 8.00 -0.32 7.60
C ASN A 56 8.78 0.74 6.82
N ARG A 57 10.08 0.89 7.05
CA ARG A 57 10.92 1.83 6.30
C ARG A 57 11.07 1.40 4.84
N SER A 58 11.33 0.12 4.60
CA SER A 58 11.43 -0.44 3.25
C SER A 58 10.11 -0.27 2.48
N GLU A 59 8.97 -0.56 3.14
CA GLU A 59 7.65 -0.38 2.55
C GLU A 59 7.35 1.10 2.27
N GLY A 60 7.72 1.99 3.17
CA GLY A 60 7.58 3.43 2.95
C GLY A 60 8.39 3.92 1.74
N GLN A 61 9.63 3.45 1.59
CA GLN A 61 10.47 3.76 0.44
C GLN A 61 9.88 3.19 -0.86
N ARG A 62 9.36 1.96 -0.81
CA ARG A 62 8.71 1.32 -1.95
C ARG A 62 7.46 2.09 -2.41
N LEU A 63 6.58 2.46 -1.48
CA LEU A 63 5.39 3.26 -1.78
C LEU A 63 5.75 4.64 -2.33
N HIS A 64 6.77 5.28 -1.79
CA HIS A 64 7.28 6.55 -2.34
C HIS A 64 7.75 6.41 -3.79
N THR A 65 8.40 5.29 -4.13
CA THR A 65 8.83 5.03 -5.51
C THR A 65 7.64 4.77 -6.44
N ILE A 66 6.62 4.06 -5.98
CA ILE A 66 5.40 3.79 -6.77
C ILE A 66 4.64 5.10 -7.03
N LEU A 67 4.47 5.94 -6.01
CA LEU A 67 3.72 7.19 -6.08
C LEU A 67 4.56 8.39 -6.53
N ARG A 68 5.71 8.18 -7.17
CA ARG A 68 6.64 9.27 -7.52
C ARG A 68 6.01 10.34 -8.43
N PHE A 69 5.20 9.93 -9.40
CA PHE A 69 4.54 10.84 -10.32
C PHE A 69 3.45 11.65 -9.63
N GLU A 70 2.65 10.99 -8.80
CA GLU A 70 1.64 11.65 -7.98
C GLU A 70 2.27 12.65 -7.02
N LEU A 71 3.39 12.28 -6.38
CA LEU A 71 4.13 13.16 -5.46
C LEU A 71 4.67 14.41 -6.18
N GLU A 72 5.20 14.26 -7.38
CA GLU A 72 5.67 15.35 -8.23
C GLU A 72 4.51 16.30 -8.57
N LEU A 73 3.43 15.79 -9.15
CA LEU A 73 2.25 16.57 -9.51
C LEU A 73 1.59 17.25 -8.29
N TRP A 74 1.53 16.58 -7.15
CA TRP A 74 1.04 17.19 -5.92
C TRP A 74 1.96 18.33 -5.43
N SER A 75 3.27 18.25 -5.65
CA SER A 75 4.22 19.31 -5.31
C SER A 75 4.06 20.55 -6.20
N GLU A 76 3.63 20.35 -7.45
CA GLU A 76 3.29 21.38 -8.43
C GLU A 76 1.90 22.01 -8.19
N GLY A 77 1.13 21.50 -7.22
CA GLY A 77 -0.16 22.06 -6.83
C GLY A 77 -1.36 21.36 -7.42
N PHE A 78 -1.19 20.32 -8.24
CA PHE A 78 -2.31 19.49 -8.69
C PHE A 78 -2.89 18.70 -7.51
N ASN A 79 -4.21 18.82 -7.29
CA ASN A 79 -4.86 18.18 -6.16
C ASN A 79 -5.57 16.88 -6.56
N MET A 80 -6.01 16.78 -7.81
CA MET A 80 -6.72 15.64 -8.37
C MET A 80 -5.85 14.99 -9.43
N VAL A 81 -5.11 13.95 -9.03
CA VAL A 81 -4.22 13.18 -9.90
C VAL A 81 -4.84 11.80 -10.05
N ALA A 82 -5.25 11.48 -11.28
CA ALA A 82 -5.83 10.18 -11.62
C ALA A 82 -4.75 9.21 -12.12
N GLY A 83 -4.71 8.02 -11.55
CA GLY A 83 -4.02 6.87 -12.13
C GLY A 83 -5.02 6.08 -12.98
N VAL A 84 -4.61 5.68 -14.19
CA VAL A 84 -5.44 4.91 -15.13
C VAL A 84 -4.65 3.73 -15.65
N ASP A 85 -5.28 2.56 -15.71
CA ASP A 85 -4.68 1.35 -16.27
C ASP A 85 -5.77 0.45 -16.86
N GLU A 86 -5.41 -0.43 -17.82
CA GLU A 86 -6.35 -1.32 -18.48
C GLU A 86 -6.09 -2.79 -18.16
N ALA A 87 -7.14 -3.58 -18.30
CA ALA A 87 -7.13 -5.03 -18.28
C ALA A 87 -7.90 -5.58 -19.48
N GLY A 88 -7.57 -6.80 -19.91
CA GLY A 88 -8.26 -7.42 -21.03
C GLY A 88 -7.59 -7.21 -22.40
N MET A 89 -6.38 -6.65 -22.45
CA MET A 89 -5.62 -6.48 -23.70
C MET A 89 -5.01 -7.81 -24.23
N ALA A 90 -4.80 -8.80 -23.37
CA ALA A 90 -4.16 -10.06 -23.73
C ALA A 90 -5.10 -11.24 -23.97
N PRO A 91 -6.30 -11.34 -23.37
CA PRO A 91 -7.26 -12.40 -23.65
C PRO A 91 -7.69 -12.41 -25.12
N LEU A 92 -7.96 -13.61 -25.66
CA LEU A 92 -8.42 -13.78 -27.04
C LEU A 92 -9.87 -13.35 -27.26
N ALA A 93 -10.66 -13.17 -26.20
CA ALA A 93 -12.07 -12.79 -26.26
C ALA A 93 -12.47 -12.04 -24.98
N GLY A 94 -13.47 -11.17 -25.13
CA GLY A 94 -14.01 -10.36 -24.04
C GLY A 94 -13.74 -8.86 -24.21
N PRO A 95 -14.39 -8.01 -23.42
CA PRO A 95 -14.20 -6.58 -23.47
C PRO A 95 -12.84 -6.16 -22.90
N VAL A 96 -12.35 -4.99 -23.31
CA VAL A 96 -11.28 -4.30 -22.61
C VAL A 96 -11.89 -3.44 -21.52
N VAL A 97 -11.32 -3.51 -20.34
CA VAL A 97 -11.77 -2.77 -19.15
C VAL A 97 -10.65 -1.87 -18.66
N ALA A 98 -10.93 -0.62 -18.39
CA ALA A 98 -9.98 0.28 -17.75
C ALA A 98 -10.53 0.76 -16.40
N GLY A 99 -9.64 0.93 -15.44
CA GLY A 99 -9.94 1.54 -14.15
C GLY A 99 -9.24 2.90 -14.03
N ALA A 100 -9.95 3.88 -13.50
CA ALA A 100 -9.39 5.16 -13.10
C ALA A 100 -9.57 5.36 -11.60
N VAL A 101 -8.56 5.90 -10.91
CA VAL A 101 -8.62 6.16 -9.47
C VAL A 101 -7.89 7.44 -9.11
N ILE A 102 -8.50 8.25 -8.25
CA ILE A 102 -7.86 9.38 -7.59
C ILE A 102 -7.67 9.03 -6.13
N LEU A 103 -6.42 8.89 -5.71
CA LEU A 103 -6.06 8.58 -4.33
C LEU A 103 -5.87 9.86 -3.51
N PRO A 104 -6.16 9.84 -2.18
CA PRO A 104 -5.83 10.95 -1.31
C PRO A 104 -4.32 11.24 -1.31
N LYS A 105 -3.94 12.51 -1.13
CA LYS A 105 -2.53 12.88 -0.98
C LYS A 105 -1.85 12.06 0.12
N ASN A 106 -0.64 11.62 -0.14
CA ASN A 106 0.16 10.79 0.77
C ASN A 106 -0.50 9.45 1.14
N TYR A 107 -1.31 8.89 0.25
CA TYR A 107 -1.95 7.60 0.45
C TYR A 107 -0.95 6.50 0.78
N LYS A 108 -1.27 5.67 1.77
CA LYS A 108 -0.39 4.59 2.26
C LYS A 108 -1.19 3.32 2.44
N LEU A 109 -1.21 2.48 1.44
CA LEU A 109 -1.76 1.14 1.54
C LEU A 109 -0.64 0.11 1.47
N ARG A 110 -0.45 -0.61 2.57
CA ARG A 110 0.59 -1.64 2.65
C ARG A 110 0.28 -2.81 1.70
N GLY A 111 1.28 -3.18 0.92
CA GLY A 111 1.15 -4.27 -0.06
C GLY A 111 0.60 -3.82 -1.41
N LEU A 112 0.27 -2.53 -1.59
CA LEU A 112 -0.07 -1.98 -2.90
C LEU A 112 1.10 -2.23 -3.87
N ASN A 113 0.83 -2.84 -5.01
CA ASN A 113 1.83 -3.16 -6.03
C ASN A 113 1.15 -3.36 -7.39
N ASP A 114 1.96 -3.49 -8.44
CA ASP A 114 1.52 -3.99 -9.75
C ASP A 114 0.72 -5.29 -9.56
N SER A 115 -0.46 -5.37 -10.19
CA SER A 115 -1.37 -6.52 -10.06
C SER A 115 -0.72 -7.85 -10.44
N LYS A 116 0.20 -7.84 -11.42
CA LYS A 116 0.98 -9.00 -11.87
C LYS A 116 1.93 -9.53 -10.79
N LYS A 117 2.28 -8.70 -9.80
CA LYS A 117 3.14 -9.07 -8.67
C LYS A 117 2.35 -9.55 -7.46
N ILE A 118 1.03 -9.37 -7.45
CA ILE A 118 0.13 -9.85 -6.40
C ILE A 118 -0.50 -11.14 -6.91
N LEU A 119 0.15 -12.27 -6.64
CA LEU A 119 -0.27 -13.58 -7.17
C LEU A 119 -1.53 -14.12 -6.51
N ASP A 120 -1.77 -13.75 -5.25
CA ASP A 120 -2.94 -14.16 -4.48
C ASP A 120 -4.19 -13.37 -4.90
N PRO A 121 -5.24 -14.03 -5.47
CA PRO A 121 -6.47 -13.36 -5.87
C PRO A 121 -7.22 -12.73 -4.69
N GLU A 122 -7.32 -13.43 -3.55
CA GLU A 122 -8.01 -12.91 -2.35
C GLU A 122 -7.35 -11.62 -1.89
N ARG A 123 -6.02 -11.59 -1.91
CA ARG A 123 -5.26 -10.38 -1.55
C ARG A 123 -5.48 -9.23 -2.54
N ARG A 124 -5.64 -9.49 -3.83
CA ARG A 124 -6.00 -8.46 -4.83
C ARG A 124 -7.37 -7.88 -4.55
N ASP A 125 -8.35 -8.73 -4.24
CA ASP A 125 -9.73 -8.31 -3.93
C ASP A 125 -9.80 -7.47 -2.66
N GLU A 126 -9.10 -7.88 -1.59
CA GLU A 126 -8.97 -7.08 -0.36
C GLU A 126 -8.41 -5.67 -0.65
N LEU A 127 -7.32 -5.61 -1.43
CA LEU A 127 -6.70 -4.33 -1.80
C LEU A 127 -7.64 -3.48 -2.66
N ALA A 128 -8.36 -4.08 -3.61
CA ALA A 128 -9.33 -3.38 -4.45
C ALA A 128 -10.48 -2.80 -3.62
N ILE A 129 -11.01 -3.56 -2.65
CA ILE A 129 -12.03 -3.08 -1.72
C ILE A 129 -11.51 -1.88 -0.92
N GLN A 130 -10.29 -2.01 -0.36
CA GLN A 130 -9.69 -0.94 0.44
C GLN A 130 -9.43 0.32 -0.39
N ILE A 131 -8.92 0.18 -1.63
CA ILE A 131 -8.72 1.31 -2.55
C ILE A 131 -10.03 2.01 -2.85
N LYS A 132 -11.09 1.27 -3.17
CA LYS A 132 -12.41 1.83 -3.47
C LYS A 132 -13.01 2.58 -2.28
N GLN A 133 -12.75 2.12 -1.05
CA GLN A 133 -13.20 2.79 0.18
C GLN A 133 -12.42 4.07 0.49
N ASP A 134 -11.12 4.06 0.21
CA ASP A 134 -10.21 5.15 0.57
C ASP A 134 -10.07 6.20 -0.53
N ALA A 135 -10.38 5.86 -1.79
CA ALA A 135 -10.23 6.74 -2.94
C ALA A 135 -11.11 8.00 -2.83
N VAL A 136 -10.62 9.12 -3.33
CA VAL A 136 -11.41 10.35 -3.51
C VAL A 136 -12.54 10.07 -4.50
N CYS A 137 -12.22 9.41 -5.62
CA CYS A 137 -13.16 8.81 -6.56
C CYS A 137 -12.48 7.70 -7.35
N TRP A 138 -13.28 6.85 -7.94
CA TRP A 138 -12.86 5.83 -8.87
C TRP A 138 -13.97 5.53 -9.87
N SER A 139 -13.58 5.01 -11.02
CA SER A 139 -14.51 4.69 -12.11
C SER A 139 -13.96 3.54 -12.94
N VAL A 140 -14.82 2.95 -13.77
CA VAL A 140 -14.46 1.87 -14.69
C VAL A 140 -15.06 2.17 -16.05
N GLY A 141 -14.24 2.09 -17.10
CA GLY A 141 -14.67 2.21 -18.50
C GLY A 141 -14.51 0.88 -19.23
N PHE A 142 -15.34 0.66 -20.22
CA PHE A 142 -15.38 -0.55 -21.03
C PHE A 142 -15.28 -0.22 -22.51
N ALA A 143 -14.62 -1.08 -23.29
CA ALA A 143 -14.77 -1.15 -24.73
C ALA A 143 -15.23 -2.58 -25.08
N GLU A 144 -16.38 -2.69 -25.68
CA GLU A 144 -17.02 -3.95 -25.99
C GLU A 144 -16.37 -4.66 -27.20
N VAL A 145 -16.63 -5.94 -27.36
CA VAL A 145 -16.02 -6.78 -28.42
C VAL A 145 -16.29 -6.19 -29.81
N GLU A 146 -17.51 -5.71 -30.07
CA GLU A 146 -17.89 -5.11 -31.34
C GLU A 146 -17.15 -3.80 -31.65
N GLU A 147 -16.70 -3.11 -30.62
CA GLU A 147 -15.86 -1.91 -30.76
C GLU A 147 -14.42 -2.30 -31.05
N ILE A 148 -13.90 -3.35 -30.36
CA ILE A 148 -12.55 -3.88 -30.61
C ILE A 148 -12.43 -4.31 -32.08
N ASP A 149 -13.44 -4.99 -32.62
CA ASP A 149 -13.46 -5.44 -34.01
C ASP A 149 -13.40 -4.26 -35.02
N LYS A 150 -13.97 -3.12 -34.65
CA LYS A 150 -14.01 -1.92 -35.51
C LYS A 150 -12.74 -1.08 -35.42
N ILE A 151 -12.16 -0.90 -34.24
CA ILE A 151 -11.08 0.07 -33.99
C ILE A 151 -9.75 -0.57 -33.60
N ASN A 152 -9.70 -1.90 -33.49
CA ASN A 152 -8.63 -2.74 -32.95
C ASN A 152 -8.40 -2.60 -31.42
N ILE A 153 -7.67 -3.56 -30.88
CA ILE A 153 -7.45 -3.71 -29.43
C ILE A 153 -6.72 -2.49 -28.80
N TYR A 154 -5.77 -1.88 -29.53
CA TYR A 154 -5.02 -0.73 -29.02
C TYR A 154 -5.95 0.48 -28.80
N HIS A 155 -6.74 0.83 -29.83
CA HIS A 155 -7.68 1.95 -29.72
C HIS A 155 -8.84 1.66 -28.76
N ALA A 156 -9.25 0.40 -28.65
CA ALA A 156 -10.23 -0.02 -27.65
C ALA A 156 -9.72 0.17 -26.23
N GLY A 157 -8.42 -0.08 -25.96
CA GLY A 157 -7.78 0.24 -24.69
C GLY A 157 -7.85 1.72 -24.36
N LEU A 158 -7.48 2.58 -25.33
CA LEU A 158 -7.58 4.04 -25.15
C LEU A 158 -9.03 4.51 -24.94
N LEU A 159 -10.00 3.92 -25.65
CA LEU A 159 -11.43 4.22 -25.49
C LEU A 159 -11.92 3.83 -24.09
N ALA A 160 -11.53 2.65 -23.59
CA ALA A 160 -11.87 2.22 -22.24
C ALA A 160 -11.27 3.15 -21.18
N MET A 161 -10.00 3.57 -21.35
CA MET A 161 -9.35 4.55 -20.46
C MET A 161 -10.05 5.92 -20.49
N GLN A 162 -10.41 6.41 -21.68
CA GLN A 162 -11.18 7.65 -21.82
C GLN A 162 -12.49 7.57 -21.05
N ARG A 163 -13.27 6.51 -21.24
CA ARG A 163 -14.54 6.27 -20.53
C ARG A 163 -14.38 6.13 -19.01
N ALA A 164 -13.24 5.63 -18.56
CA ALA A 164 -12.95 5.55 -17.14
C ALA A 164 -12.63 6.91 -16.51
N VAL A 165 -12.21 7.90 -17.29
CA VAL A 165 -11.86 9.25 -16.78
C VAL A 165 -13.05 10.22 -16.88
N GLU A 166 -13.97 10.03 -17.81
CA GLU A 166 -15.22 10.80 -17.97
C GLU A 166 -16.23 10.55 -16.85
#